data_cd4b39c56378e825702030c768db0563
#
_entry.id   cd4b39c56378e825702030c768db0563
#
_cell.length_a   1.000
_cell.length_b   1.000
_cell.length_c   1.000
_cell.angle_alpha   90.00
_cell.angle_beta   90.00
_cell.angle_gamma   90.00
#
_symmetry.space_group_name_H-M   'P 1'
#
loop_
_entity.id
_entity.type
_entity.pdbx_description
1 polymer ?
#
loop_
_entity_poly.entity_id
_entity_poly.type
_entity_poly.pdbx_seq_one_letter_code
_entity_poly.pdbx_strand_id
1 'polypeptide(L)'
;MYPENEIFREGLDQLADHYKEILTLLGEDPEREGLDELAAHYKEIITLLGEDTEREGLLKTPMRVAKAMQVLTRGYGMDAHKVLTDALFKEDYSQMVIVKDIDFFSLCEHHMLPFYGKVHVAYIPNGYITGLSKIARVVDIYSHRLQVQERMTLQIKEAIQQTLKPLGVMVVVEARHMCMQMRGVEKQNSITTTSDFSGAFNQAKTRQEFMNLIHSNKI
;
A
#
# COMPACT_ATOMS: atom_id res chain seq x y z
N MET A 1 -8.89 31.37 -2.75
CA MET A 1 -10.22 31.33 -3.41
C MET A 1 -9.91 31.21 -4.90
N TYR A 2 -10.11 30.04 -5.50
CA TYR A 2 -9.87 29.82 -6.93
C TYR A 2 -11.01 30.48 -7.70
N PRO A 3 -10.75 31.11 -8.85
CA PRO A 3 -11.80 31.79 -9.61
C PRO A 3 -12.84 30.78 -10.08
N GLU A 4 -14.12 31.07 -9.81
CA GLU A 4 -15.28 30.33 -10.31
C GLU A 4 -15.49 30.67 -11.79
N ASN A 5 -14.61 30.16 -12.65
CA ASN A 5 -14.75 30.29 -14.09
C ASN A 5 -15.35 28.98 -14.65
N GLU A 6 -16.37 29.09 -15.50
CA GLU A 6 -17.09 27.95 -16.09
C GLU A 6 -16.15 27.01 -16.85
N ILE A 7 -15.14 27.57 -17.56
CA ILE A 7 -14.08 26.83 -18.25
C ILE A 7 -13.22 26.02 -17.26
N PHE A 8 -12.99 26.52 -16.05
CA PHE A 8 -12.23 25.83 -15.02
C PHE A 8 -13.03 24.63 -14.43
N ARG A 9 -14.35 24.78 -14.30
CA ARG A 9 -15.25 23.70 -13.86
C ARG A 9 -15.33 22.59 -14.89
N GLU A 10 -15.52 22.93 -16.17
CA GLU A 10 -15.57 21.95 -17.26
C GLU A 10 -14.25 21.15 -17.35
N GLY A 11 -13.10 21.81 -17.21
CA GLY A 11 -11.80 21.15 -17.14
C GLY A 11 -11.63 20.23 -15.92
N LEU A 12 -12.20 20.58 -14.76
CA LEU A 12 -12.20 19.74 -13.56
C LEU A 12 -13.08 18.49 -13.73
N ASP A 13 -14.23 18.61 -14.37
CA ASP A 13 -15.13 17.49 -14.62
C ASP A 13 -14.48 16.51 -15.60
N GLN A 14 -13.87 16.98 -16.70
CA GLN A 14 -13.10 16.15 -17.63
C GLN A 14 -11.93 15.46 -16.95
N LEU A 15 -11.20 16.17 -16.07
CA LEU A 15 -10.11 15.59 -15.29
C LEU A 15 -10.61 14.48 -14.35
N ALA A 16 -11.77 14.67 -13.73
CA ALA A 16 -12.39 13.67 -12.86
C ALA A 16 -12.79 12.40 -13.65
N ASP A 17 -13.33 12.55 -14.86
CA ASP A 17 -13.68 11.42 -15.72
C ASP A 17 -12.44 10.61 -16.14
N HIS A 18 -11.35 11.26 -16.53
CA HIS A 18 -10.10 10.56 -16.83
C HIS A 18 -9.54 9.81 -15.62
N TYR A 19 -9.59 10.38 -14.42
CA TYR A 19 -9.19 9.67 -13.21
C TYR A 19 -10.09 8.46 -12.90
N LYS A 20 -11.39 8.56 -13.15
CA LYS A 20 -12.32 7.44 -12.97
C LYS A 20 -12.00 6.27 -13.89
N GLU A 21 -11.70 6.55 -15.17
CA GLU A 21 -11.30 5.53 -16.14
C GLU A 21 -9.94 4.90 -15.76
N ILE A 22 -8.97 5.71 -15.36
CA ILE A 22 -7.69 5.23 -14.81
C ILE A 22 -7.90 4.28 -13.62
N LEU A 23 -8.77 4.63 -12.69
CA LEU A 23 -9.06 3.77 -11.52
C LEU A 23 -9.64 2.42 -11.93
N THR A 24 -10.46 2.39 -12.99
CA THR A 24 -10.99 1.16 -13.56
C THR A 24 -9.86 0.30 -14.17
N LEU A 25 -9.01 0.90 -14.99
CA LEU A 25 -7.88 0.22 -15.65
C LEU A 25 -6.82 -0.30 -14.68
N LEU A 26 -6.62 0.36 -13.53
CA LEU A 26 -5.67 -0.09 -12.49
C LEU A 26 -6.19 -1.28 -11.67
N GLY A 27 -7.49 -1.54 -11.67
CA GLY A 27 -8.11 -2.68 -10.98
C GLY A 27 -8.19 -3.96 -11.81
N GLU A 28 -7.94 -3.88 -13.11
CA GLU A 28 -8.03 -4.98 -14.06
C GLU A 28 -6.65 -5.53 -14.43
N ASP A 29 -6.60 -6.76 -14.91
CA ASP A 29 -5.52 -7.67 -15.25
C ASP A 29 -4.06 -7.12 -15.30
N PRO A 30 -3.09 -7.77 -14.61
CA PRO A 30 -1.67 -7.44 -14.65
C PRO A 30 -0.98 -7.69 -16.00
N GLU A 31 -1.63 -8.34 -16.98
CA GLU A 31 -1.03 -8.68 -18.27
C GLU A 31 -1.15 -7.62 -19.38
N ARG A 32 -1.55 -6.36 -19.04
CA ARG A 32 -1.28 -5.17 -19.85
C ARG A 32 -2.17 -4.87 -21.07
N GLU A 33 -3.33 -5.40 -21.18
CA GLU A 33 -4.37 -4.74 -21.99
C GLU A 33 -4.69 -3.40 -21.28
N GLY A 34 -4.68 -2.30 -22.01
CA GLY A 34 -5.00 -0.97 -21.48
C GLY A 34 -3.81 -0.06 -21.15
N LEU A 35 -2.53 -0.49 -21.35
CA LEU A 35 -1.39 0.39 -21.07
C LEU A 35 -1.38 1.64 -21.96
N ASP A 36 -1.71 1.48 -23.25
CA ASP A 36 -1.78 2.59 -24.21
C ASP A 36 -2.97 3.50 -23.90
N GLU A 37 -4.11 2.92 -23.49
CA GLU A 37 -5.30 3.64 -23.07
C GLU A 37 -5.02 4.44 -21.78
N LEU A 38 -4.38 3.81 -20.80
CA LEU A 38 -3.94 4.48 -19.58
C LEU A 38 -2.97 5.63 -19.87
N ALA A 39 -2.05 5.44 -20.82
CA ALA A 39 -1.15 6.49 -21.26
C ALA A 39 -1.89 7.64 -21.96
N ALA A 40 -2.92 7.33 -22.77
CA ALA A 40 -3.76 8.35 -23.40
C ALA A 40 -4.47 9.23 -22.35
N HIS A 41 -5.07 8.62 -21.30
CA HIS A 41 -5.68 9.37 -20.20
C HIS A 41 -4.67 10.27 -19.47
N TYR A 42 -3.45 9.79 -19.23
CA TYR A 42 -2.40 10.65 -18.65
C TYR A 42 -1.97 11.78 -19.58
N LYS A 43 -1.99 11.60 -20.91
CA LYS A 43 -1.74 12.69 -21.85
C LYS A 43 -2.80 13.79 -21.70
N GLU A 44 -4.07 13.41 -21.66
CA GLU A 44 -5.19 14.35 -21.47
C GLU A 44 -5.09 15.08 -20.12
N ILE A 45 -4.80 14.36 -19.03
CA ILE A 45 -4.60 14.98 -17.72
C ILE A 45 -3.50 16.04 -17.78
N ILE A 46 -2.34 15.75 -18.38
CA ILE A 46 -1.22 16.68 -18.49
C ILE A 46 -1.64 17.93 -19.27
N THR A 47 -2.41 17.75 -20.36
CA THR A 47 -2.96 18.84 -21.15
C THR A 47 -3.92 19.70 -20.33
N LEU A 48 -4.85 19.09 -19.58
CA LEU A 48 -5.81 19.79 -18.71
C LEU A 48 -5.15 20.53 -17.53
N LEU A 49 -3.95 20.09 -17.11
CA LEU A 49 -3.13 20.82 -16.16
C LEU A 49 -2.43 22.05 -16.76
N GLY A 50 -2.59 22.31 -18.06
CA GLY A 50 -2.02 23.45 -18.75
C GLY A 50 -0.61 23.25 -19.30
N GLU A 51 -0.12 22.00 -19.36
CA GLU A 51 1.20 21.68 -19.88
C GLU A 51 1.17 21.35 -21.39
N ASP A 52 2.25 21.69 -22.07
CA ASP A 52 2.49 21.29 -23.47
C ASP A 52 3.04 19.85 -23.53
N THR A 53 2.20 18.89 -23.91
CA THR A 53 2.57 17.49 -24.02
C THR A 53 3.55 17.20 -25.15
N GLU A 54 3.75 18.13 -26.11
CA GLU A 54 4.67 17.98 -27.24
C GLU A 54 6.09 18.48 -26.89
N ARG A 55 6.29 19.15 -25.77
CA ARG A 55 7.65 19.51 -25.33
C ARG A 55 8.48 18.26 -25.01
N GLU A 56 9.77 18.28 -25.36
CA GLU A 56 10.70 17.12 -25.28
C GLU A 56 10.64 16.37 -23.95
N GLY A 57 10.58 17.07 -22.84
CA GLY A 57 10.52 16.47 -21.50
C GLY A 57 9.24 15.69 -21.21
N LEU A 58 8.12 16.00 -21.88
CA LEU A 58 6.81 15.40 -21.66
C LEU A 58 6.40 14.36 -22.71
N LEU A 59 7.03 14.31 -23.88
CA LEU A 59 6.68 13.37 -24.95
C LEU A 59 6.51 11.90 -24.48
N LYS A 60 7.33 11.45 -23.56
CA LYS A 60 7.30 10.06 -23.03
C LYS A 60 6.65 9.96 -21.64
N THR A 61 6.20 11.07 -21.06
CA THR A 61 5.67 11.09 -19.70
C THR A 61 4.37 10.29 -19.56
N PRO A 62 3.40 10.38 -20.47
CA PRO A 62 2.17 9.59 -20.37
C PRO A 62 2.45 8.08 -20.22
N MET A 63 3.26 7.53 -21.10
CA MET A 63 3.63 6.11 -21.06
C MET A 63 4.46 5.76 -19.81
N ARG A 64 5.35 6.65 -19.35
CA ARG A 64 6.14 6.43 -18.15
C ARG A 64 5.26 6.37 -16.89
N VAL A 65 4.27 7.27 -16.80
CA VAL A 65 3.33 7.30 -15.69
C VAL A 65 2.45 6.06 -15.72
N ALA A 66 1.91 5.67 -16.87
CA ALA A 66 1.12 4.46 -17.02
C ALA A 66 1.86 3.21 -16.52
N LYS A 67 3.11 3.02 -16.96
CA LYS A 67 3.97 1.92 -16.49
C LYS A 67 4.27 1.98 -14.98
N ALA A 68 4.53 3.17 -14.45
CA ALA A 68 4.78 3.34 -13.02
C ALA A 68 3.54 2.96 -12.20
N MET A 69 2.35 3.37 -12.62
CA MET A 69 1.10 3.04 -11.93
C MET A 69 0.78 1.55 -11.97
N GLN A 70 1.05 0.85 -13.07
CA GLN A 70 0.92 -0.62 -13.11
C GLN A 70 1.84 -1.30 -12.08
N VAL A 71 3.07 -0.82 -11.92
CA VAL A 71 3.99 -1.35 -10.88
C VAL A 71 3.47 -1.03 -9.49
N LEU A 72 3.01 0.19 -9.25
CA LEU A 72 2.53 0.66 -7.94
C LEU A 72 1.19 0.02 -7.53
N THR A 73 0.47 -0.58 -8.48
CA THR A 73 -0.83 -1.23 -8.22
C THR A 73 -0.83 -2.74 -8.51
N ARG A 74 0.33 -3.34 -8.79
CA ARG A 74 0.48 -4.77 -9.12
C ARG A 74 -0.09 -5.73 -8.06
N GLY A 75 -0.28 -5.27 -6.83
CA GLY A 75 -0.80 -6.08 -5.73
C GLY A 75 -2.25 -6.53 -5.93
N TYR A 76 -3.02 -5.90 -6.85
CA TYR A 76 -4.39 -6.34 -7.16
C TYR A 76 -4.42 -7.73 -7.81
N GLY A 77 -3.47 -8.04 -8.69
CA GLY A 77 -3.35 -9.35 -9.35
C GLY A 77 -2.65 -10.43 -8.51
N MET A 78 -2.33 -10.19 -7.23
CA MET A 78 -1.56 -11.11 -6.42
C MET A 78 -2.37 -11.71 -5.28
N ASP A 79 -2.13 -13.00 -4.97
CA ASP A 79 -2.80 -13.75 -3.91
C ASP A 79 -1.86 -13.93 -2.70
N ALA A 80 -2.18 -13.28 -1.59
CA ALA A 80 -1.44 -13.36 -0.34
C ALA A 80 -1.49 -14.76 0.30
N HIS A 81 -2.63 -15.48 0.16
CA HIS A 81 -2.76 -16.84 0.66
C HIS A 81 -1.81 -17.80 -0.06
N LYS A 82 -1.77 -17.73 -1.39
CA LYS A 82 -0.84 -18.50 -2.19
C LYS A 82 0.60 -18.23 -1.81
N VAL A 83 0.98 -16.97 -1.67
CA VAL A 83 2.34 -16.58 -1.28
C VAL A 83 2.73 -17.19 0.07
N LEU A 84 1.85 -17.18 1.07
CA LEU A 84 2.13 -17.74 2.40
C LEU A 84 2.21 -19.27 2.36
N THR A 85 1.33 -19.94 1.61
CA THR A 85 1.27 -21.42 1.55
C THR A 85 2.42 -22.02 0.75
N ASP A 86 2.99 -21.32 -0.24
CA ASP A 86 4.12 -21.78 -1.03
C ASP A 86 5.40 -22.06 -0.21
N ALA A 87 5.48 -21.59 1.04
CA ALA A 87 6.61 -21.84 1.93
C ALA A 87 6.14 -22.05 3.38
N LEU A 88 5.16 -22.94 3.53
CA LEU A 88 4.63 -23.37 4.82
C LEU A 88 5.43 -24.57 5.31
N PHE A 89 5.95 -24.50 6.53
CA PHE A 89 6.74 -25.55 7.16
C PHE A 89 6.08 -25.98 8.47
N LYS A 90 6.06 -27.30 8.71
CA LYS A 90 5.65 -27.83 10.00
C LYS A 90 6.81 -27.65 10.99
N GLU A 91 6.57 -26.95 12.08
CA GLU A 91 7.58 -26.67 13.09
C GLU A 91 6.93 -26.57 14.47
N ASP A 92 7.53 -27.24 15.45
CA ASP A 92 7.09 -27.20 16.85
C ASP A 92 7.75 -26.01 17.56
N TYR A 93 7.35 -24.81 17.14
CA TYR A 93 7.80 -23.54 17.72
C TYR A 93 6.57 -22.74 18.16
N SER A 94 6.55 -22.36 19.45
CA SER A 94 5.39 -21.74 20.09
C SER A 94 5.66 -20.32 20.62
N GLN A 95 6.86 -19.77 20.33
CA GLN A 95 7.19 -18.40 20.74
C GLN A 95 6.86 -17.42 19.62
N MET A 96 6.85 -16.13 19.96
CA MET A 96 6.58 -15.05 19.02
C MET A 96 7.66 -14.98 17.90
N VAL A 97 7.24 -15.01 16.67
CA VAL A 97 8.07 -14.70 15.50
C VAL A 97 7.80 -13.27 15.08
N ILE A 98 8.84 -12.46 14.92
CA ILE A 98 8.73 -11.05 14.54
C ILE A 98 9.52 -10.79 13.27
N VAL A 99 8.89 -10.16 12.28
CA VAL A 99 9.55 -9.55 11.13
C VAL A 99 9.29 -8.05 11.21
N LYS A 100 10.32 -7.30 11.53
CA LYS A 100 10.21 -5.85 11.74
C LYS A 100 10.94 -5.04 10.69
N ASP A 101 10.67 -3.74 10.66
CA ASP A 101 11.29 -2.77 9.75
C ASP A 101 11.11 -3.11 8.26
N ILE A 102 9.97 -3.71 7.90
CA ILE A 102 9.63 -3.98 6.50
C ILE A 102 9.28 -2.65 5.84
N ASP A 103 10.13 -2.20 4.92
CA ASP A 103 9.85 -0.99 4.14
C ASP A 103 8.64 -1.19 3.23
N PHE A 104 7.82 -0.16 3.11
CA PHE A 104 6.73 -0.16 2.15
C PHE A 104 6.51 1.22 1.54
N PHE A 105 5.95 1.22 0.32
CA PHE A 105 5.41 2.38 -0.39
C PHE A 105 4.02 2.03 -0.87
N SER A 106 3.08 2.96 -0.71
CA SER A 106 1.69 2.79 -1.14
C SER A 106 1.12 4.09 -1.68
N LEU A 107 -0.03 4.02 -2.32
CA LEU A 107 -0.76 5.18 -2.80
C LEU A 107 -2.04 5.38 -1.98
N CYS A 108 -2.20 6.58 -1.42
CA CYS A 108 -3.42 6.96 -0.74
C CYS A 108 -4.59 6.97 -1.74
N GLU A 109 -5.65 6.21 -1.48
CA GLU A 109 -6.81 6.12 -2.38
C GLU A 109 -7.55 7.44 -2.58
N HIS A 110 -7.44 8.38 -1.59
CA HIS A 110 -8.15 9.66 -1.65
C HIS A 110 -7.47 10.68 -2.58
N HIS A 111 -6.16 10.56 -2.82
CA HIS A 111 -5.39 11.58 -3.52
C HIS A 111 -4.41 11.01 -4.55
N MET A 112 -4.24 9.69 -4.63
CA MET A 112 -3.20 8.99 -5.39
C MET A 112 -1.77 9.51 -5.08
N LEU A 113 -1.57 10.12 -3.92
CA LEU A 113 -0.27 10.56 -3.44
C LEU A 113 0.35 9.47 -2.56
N PRO A 114 1.70 9.35 -2.56
CA PRO A 114 2.38 8.33 -1.79
C PRO A 114 2.19 8.48 -0.28
N PHE A 115 2.10 7.33 0.40
CA PHE A 115 2.46 7.21 1.80
C PHE A 115 3.42 6.03 1.96
N TYR A 116 4.35 6.15 2.88
CA TYR A 116 5.45 5.19 3.00
C TYR A 116 5.96 5.12 4.43
N GLY A 117 6.61 4.02 4.76
CA GLY A 117 7.10 3.82 6.11
C GLY A 117 7.54 2.40 6.39
N LYS A 118 7.21 1.91 7.58
CA LYS A 118 7.60 0.61 8.09
C LYS A 118 6.38 -0.19 8.53
N VAL A 119 6.43 -1.49 8.25
CA VAL A 119 5.49 -2.48 8.80
C VAL A 119 6.25 -3.43 9.72
N HIS A 120 5.66 -3.71 10.85
CA HIS A 120 6.13 -4.70 11.82
C HIS A 120 5.06 -5.76 11.99
N VAL A 121 5.41 -7.01 11.79
CA VAL A 121 4.51 -8.14 11.88
C VAL A 121 5.01 -9.10 12.94
N ALA A 122 4.12 -9.52 13.83
CA ALA A 122 4.37 -10.62 14.75
C ALA A 122 3.28 -11.67 14.62
N TYR A 123 3.64 -12.94 14.74
CA TYR A 123 2.70 -14.03 14.92
C TYR A 123 3.25 -15.07 15.89
N ILE A 124 2.36 -15.79 16.57
CA ILE A 124 2.70 -16.92 17.43
C ILE A 124 2.26 -18.20 16.71
N PRO A 125 3.20 -19.04 16.24
CA PRO A 125 2.88 -20.22 15.47
C PRO A 125 1.98 -21.22 16.21
N ASN A 126 1.23 -22.00 15.45
CA ASN A 126 0.42 -23.10 15.91
C ASN A 126 0.72 -24.36 15.06
N GLY A 127 1.93 -24.90 15.22
CA GLY A 127 2.41 -26.07 14.48
C GLY A 127 2.92 -25.78 13.06
N TYR A 128 2.77 -24.55 12.56
CA TYR A 128 3.26 -24.14 11.24
C TYR A 128 3.90 -22.76 11.27
N ILE A 129 5.00 -22.62 10.53
CA ILE A 129 5.67 -21.36 10.25
C ILE A 129 5.72 -21.13 8.74
N THR A 130 5.92 -19.90 8.33
CA THR A 130 6.15 -19.54 6.92
C THR A 130 7.54 -18.92 6.75
N GLY A 131 8.05 -18.94 5.52
CA GLY A 131 9.31 -18.27 5.21
C GLY A 131 9.23 -16.77 5.50
N LEU A 132 10.24 -16.21 6.17
CA LEU A 132 10.24 -14.79 6.59
C LEU A 132 10.02 -13.82 5.43
N SER A 133 10.58 -14.15 4.25
CA SER A 133 10.36 -13.37 3.02
C SER A 133 8.90 -13.35 2.55
N LYS A 134 8.09 -14.35 2.94
CA LYS A 134 6.67 -14.42 2.57
C LYS A 134 5.86 -13.37 3.34
N ILE A 135 6.24 -13.08 4.58
CA ILE A 135 5.65 -11.99 5.37
C ILE A 135 5.90 -10.65 4.67
N ALA A 136 7.14 -10.36 4.26
CA ALA A 136 7.44 -9.14 3.52
C ALA A 136 6.66 -9.05 2.19
N ARG A 137 6.51 -10.17 1.46
CA ARG A 137 5.71 -10.20 0.23
C ARG A 137 4.22 -9.95 0.46
N VAL A 138 3.66 -10.38 1.60
CA VAL A 138 2.27 -10.04 1.96
C VAL A 138 2.13 -8.53 2.17
N VAL A 139 3.11 -7.89 2.83
CA VAL A 139 3.15 -6.43 2.94
C VAL A 139 3.19 -5.79 1.56
N ASP A 140 4.05 -6.26 0.65
CA ASP A 140 4.14 -5.76 -0.72
C ASP A 140 2.81 -5.89 -1.47
N ILE A 141 2.11 -7.01 -1.35
CA ILE A 141 0.83 -7.24 -2.01
C ILE A 141 -0.21 -6.19 -1.61
N TYR A 142 -0.31 -5.91 -0.32
CA TYR A 142 -1.32 -4.97 0.16
C TYR A 142 -0.89 -3.51 0.06
N SER A 143 0.41 -3.21 0.07
CA SER A 143 0.90 -1.86 -0.15
C SER A 143 0.86 -1.42 -1.62
N HIS A 144 1.01 -2.35 -2.57
CA HIS A 144 0.91 -2.04 -4.01
C HIS A 144 -0.55 -2.04 -4.50
N ARG A 145 -1.37 -1.22 -3.85
CA ARG A 145 -2.80 -0.97 -4.16
C ARG A 145 -3.12 0.49 -3.83
N LEU A 146 -4.29 0.95 -4.23
CA LEU A 146 -4.85 2.19 -3.69
C LEU A 146 -5.39 1.89 -2.29
N GLN A 147 -4.84 2.54 -1.27
CA GLN A 147 -5.05 2.14 0.12
C GLN A 147 -5.39 3.30 1.06
N VAL A 148 -6.00 2.91 2.18
CA VAL A 148 -5.89 3.64 3.44
C VAL A 148 -5.07 2.78 4.42
N GLN A 149 -4.29 3.42 5.26
CA GLN A 149 -3.34 2.73 6.15
C GLN A 149 -4.03 1.73 7.07
N GLU A 150 -5.20 2.06 7.59
CA GLU A 150 -6.02 1.22 8.47
C GLU A 150 -6.45 -0.07 7.78
N ARG A 151 -6.94 0.03 6.54
CA ARG A 151 -7.34 -1.15 5.74
C ARG A 151 -6.14 -2.03 5.42
N MET A 152 -5.01 -1.45 5.03
CA MET A 152 -3.77 -2.18 4.76
C MET A 152 -3.32 -2.96 6.00
N THR A 153 -3.33 -2.34 7.17
CA THR A 153 -2.97 -2.97 8.46
C THR A 153 -3.86 -4.18 8.73
N LEU A 154 -5.18 -4.01 8.61
CA LEU A 154 -6.17 -5.07 8.79
C LEU A 154 -5.96 -6.21 7.79
N GLN A 155 -5.81 -5.92 6.50
CA GLN A 155 -5.67 -6.92 5.43
C GLN A 155 -4.41 -7.77 5.62
N ILE A 156 -3.28 -7.16 6.01
CA ILE A 156 -2.03 -7.89 6.30
C ILE A 156 -2.27 -8.86 7.46
N LYS A 157 -2.86 -8.39 8.56
CA LYS A 157 -3.16 -9.24 9.73
C LYS A 157 -4.09 -10.40 9.35
N GLU A 158 -5.18 -10.12 8.62
CA GLU A 158 -6.16 -11.13 8.24
C GLU A 158 -5.59 -12.20 7.30
N ALA A 159 -4.79 -11.82 6.32
CA ALA A 159 -4.14 -12.77 5.42
C ALA A 159 -3.27 -13.78 6.19
N ILE A 160 -2.49 -13.29 7.14
CA ILE A 160 -1.64 -14.15 7.99
C ILE A 160 -2.51 -15.01 8.91
N GLN A 161 -3.51 -14.42 9.57
CA GLN A 161 -4.39 -15.13 10.51
C GLN A 161 -5.17 -16.26 9.82
N GLN A 162 -5.72 -16.01 8.64
CA GLN A 162 -6.55 -16.97 7.92
C GLN A 162 -5.72 -18.09 7.30
N THR A 163 -4.50 -17.79 6.84
CA THR A 163 -3.65 -18.74 6.14
C THR A 163 -2.88 -19.65 7.09
N LEU A 164 -2.14 -19.05 8.05
CA LEU A 164 -1.29 -19.79 8.97
C LEU A 164 -2.05 -20.33 10.18
N LYS A 165 -3.22 -19.77 10.49
CA LYS A 165 -4.03 -20.07 11.67
C LYS A 165 -3.21 -20.08 12.96
N PRO A 166 -2.38 -19.07 13.19
CA PRO A 166 -1.52 -18.98 14.37
C PRO A 166 -2.36 -18.73 15.62
N LEU A 167 -1.76 -18.86 16.79
CA LEU A 167 -2.38 -18.56 18.09
C LEU A 167 -2.70 -17.05 18.22
N GLY A 168 -2.05 -16.21 17.44
CA GLY A 168 -2.31 -14.78 17.35
C GLY A 168 -1.41 -14.11 16.34
N VAL A 169 -1.86 -12.94 15.86
CA VAL A 169 -1.13 -12.05 14.95
C VAL A 169 -1.22 -10.64 15.48
N MET A 170 -0.17 -9.86 15.31
CA MET A 170 -0.21 -8.40 15.48
C MET A 170 0.58 -7.74 14.35
N VAL A 171 0.00 -6.67 13.82
CA VAL A 171 0.61 -5.83 12.79
C VAL A 171 0.61 -4.39 13.27
N VAL A 172 1.75 -3.71 13.14
CA VAL A 172 1.90 -2.28 13.38
C VAL A 172 2.47 -1.64 12.11
N VAL A 173 1.88 -0.54 11.69
CA VAL A 173 2.32 0.25 10.54
C VAL A 173 2.59 1.68 10.98
N GLU A 174 3.78 2.18 10.66
CA GLU A 174 4.19 3.57 10.91
C GLU A 174 4.48 4.22 9.55
N ALA A 175 3.80 5.31 9.23
CA ALA A 175 3.91 5.92 7.90
C ALA A 175 3.88 7.45 7.91
N ARG A 176 4.50 8.00 6.87
CA ARG A 176 4.41 9.40 6.47
C ARG A 176 3.52 9.50 5.25
N HIS A 177 2.61 10.49 5.25
CA HIS A 177 1.64 10.68 4.19
C HIS A 177 1.94 11.98 3.41
N MET A 178 2.29 11.84 2.14
CA MET A 178 2.57 13.00 1.28
C MET A 178 1.33 13.90 1.11
N CYS A 179 0.12 13.32 1.15
CA CYS A 179 -1.12 14.09 1.10
C CYS A 179 -1.32 15.04 2.31
N MET A 180 -0.63 14.79 3.44
CA MET A 180 -0.61 15.68 4.60
C MET A 180 0.62 16.61 4.62
N GLN A 181 1.72 16.23 3.96
CA GLN A 181 2.98 16.97 4.02
C GLN A 181 3.09 18.03 2.94
N MET A 182 2.79 17.69 1.68
CA MET A 182 3.05 18.57 0.54
C MET A 182 1.90 19.52 0.19
N ARG A 183 0.72 19.30 0.73
CA ARG A 183 -0.50 20.09 0.53
C ARG A 183 -1.48 19.91 1.68
N GLY A 184 -2.56 20.69 1.69
CA GLY A 184 -3.61 20.61 2.69
C GLY A 184 -3.15 21.16 4.04
N VAL A 185 -2.92 20.29 5.02
CA VAL A 185 -2.51 20.70 6.38
C VAL A 185 -1.01 20.96 6.54
N GLU A 186 -0.19 20.56 5.59
CA GLU A 186 1.26 20.82 5.48
C GLU A 186 2.07 20.49 6.75
N LYS A 187 1.79 19.34 7.37
CA LYS A 187 2.46 18.88 8.60
C LYS A 187 3.64 17.95 8.28
N GLN A 188 4.85 18.51 8.18
CA GLN A 188 6.06 17.84 7.71
C GLN A 188 6.53 16.68 8.60
N ASN A 189 6.32 16.78 9.92
CA ASN A 189 6.83 15.80 10.89
C ASN A 189 5.77 14.80 11.37
N SER A 190 4.58 14.84 10.78
CA SER A 190 3.48 13.94 11.15
C SER A 190 3.82 12.51 10.76
N ILE A 191 3.66 11.57 11.70
CA ILE A 191 3.72 10.13 11.49
C ILE A 191 2.39 9.55 11.97
N THR A 192 1.79 8.72 11.16
CA THR A 192 0.57 7.98 11.50
C THR A 192 0.96 6.57 11.89
N THR A 193 0.50 6.10 13.04
CA THR A 193 0.68 4.72 13.49
C THR A 193 -0.68 4.03 13.54
N THR A 194 -0.80 2.88 12.87
CA THR A 194 -1.97 2.00 12.97
C THR A 194 -1.55 0.64 13.47
N SER A 195 -2.43 -0.02 14.21
CA SER A 195 -2.19 -1.39 14.69
C SER A 195 -3.47 -2.21 14.67
N ASP A 196 -3.32 -3.50 14.39
CA ASP A 196 -4.39 -4.47 14.54
C ASP A 196 -3.84 -5.81 15.03
N PHE A 197 -4.64 -6.56 15.78
CA PHE A 197 -4.20 -7.78 16.42
C PHE A 197 -5.33 -8.78 16.64
N SER A 198 -4.95 -10.03 16.89
CA SER A 198 -5.87 -11.15 17.15
C SER A 198 -5.28 -12.16 18.12
N GLY A 199 -6.11 -13.07 18.64
CA GLY A 199 -5.70 -14.22 19.42
C GLY A 199 -4.91 -13.85 20.68
N ALA A 200 -3.73 -14.44 20.88
CA ALA A 200 -2.89 -14.22 22.06
C ALA A 200 -2.47 -12.75 22.28
N PHE A 201 -2.49 -11.94 21.24
CA PHE A 201 -2.24 -10.49 21.37
C PHE A 201 -3.40 -9.72 22.00
N ASN A 202 -4.54 -10.36 22.30
CA ASN A 202 -5.57 -9.78 23.18
C ASN A 202 -5.05 -9.57 24.61
N GLN A 203 -4.00 -10.28 25.02
CA GLN A 203 -3.32 -10.07 26.28
C GLN A 203 -2.39 -8.86 26.21
N ALA A 204 -2.52 -7.94 27.17
CA ALA A 204 -1.72 -6.71 27.19
C ALA A 204 -0.21 -6.98 27.30
N LYS A 205 0.19 -8.02 28.06
CA LYS A 205 1.61 -8.42 28.19
C LYS A 205 2.23 -8.83 26.86
N THR A 206 1.52 -9.62 26.05
CA THR A 206 1.99 -10.08 24.73
C THR A 206 2.16 -8.90 23.77
N ARG A 207 1.21 -7.95 23.77
CA ARG A 207 1.36 -6.73 22.99
C ARG A 207 2.54 -5.88 23.46
N GLN A 208 2.71 -5.72 24.77
CA GLN A 208 3.81 -4.93 25.34
C GLN A 208 5.17 -5.53 24.98
N GLU A 209 5.30 -6.86 25.03
CA GLU A 209 6.51 -7.57 24.60
C GLU A 209 6.83 -7.27 23.13
N PHE A 210 5.85 -7.39 22.25
CA PHE A 210 6.02 -7.04 20.82
C PHE A 210 6.45 -5.58 20.65
N MET A 211 5.74 -4.64 21.28
CA MET A 211 6.07 -3.21 21.20
C MET A 211 7.49 -2.92 21.69
N ASN A 212 7.92 -3.56 22.77
CA ASN A 212 9.29 -3.42 23.27
C ASN A 212 10.32 -3.95 22.26
N LEU A 213 10.04 -5.09 21.62
CA LEU A 213 10.95 -5.72 20.67
C LEU A 213 11.07 -4.95 19.34
N ILE A 214 10.02 -4.30 18.89
CA ILE A 214 10.10 -3.45 17.67
C ILE A 214 10.83 -2.12 17.95
N HIS A 215 10.69 -1.56 19.15
CA HIS A 215 11.37 -0.33 19.54
C HIS A 215 12.75 -0.56 20.15
N SER A 216 13.07 -1.79 20.59
CA SER A 216 14.41 -2.10 21.06
C SER A 216 15.40 -1.92 19.91
N ASN A 217 16.29 -0.98 20.08
CA ASN A 217 17.40 -0.76 19.17
C ASN A 217 18.36 -1.96 19.22
N LYS A 218 18.45 -2.75 18.16
CA LYS A 218 19.54 -2.78 17.16
C LYS A 218 20.52 -3.92 17.32
N ILE A 219 20.55 -4.63 16.28
CA ILE A 219 21.77 -5.29 15.86
C ILE A 219 22.70 -4.21 15.29
#